data_4deef0cbc0c3ed2d8bca2ab196be0850
#
_entry.id   4deef0cbc0c3ed2d8bca2ab196be0850
#
_cell.length_a   1.000
_cell.length_b   1.000
_cell.length_c   1.000
_cell.angle_alpha   90.00
_cell.angle_beta   90.00
_cell.angle_gamma   90.00
#
_symmetry.space_group_name_H-M   'P 1'
#
loop_
_entity.id
_entity.type
_entity.pdbx_description
1 polymer ?
#
loop_
_entity_poly.entity_id
_entity_poly.type
_entity_poly.pdbx_seq_one_letter_code
_entity_poly.pdbx_strand_id
1 'polypeptide(L)'
;VPARALWLGWSLGGLVALKLASERPQQVLSLTMVASTPKFVAEGEWPGVDARLFDRFMEVFDEDVEGTLIRFLALNCKDANTVRDDVRKLKEILYFCGLPAPRALRGGLAVLRDTDLREQLAALTLPRLMLFGEHDNIVPKVTADKLAACHEVQVLSDVSHVPFVSQPESFLLALLQGWRKLGITTESV
;
A
#
# COMPACT_ATOMS: atom_id res chain seq x y z
N VAL A 1 -8.57 -19.33 -13.37
CA VAL A 1 -7.51 -18.55 -12.71
C VAL A 1 -6.19 -19.24 -13.02
N PRO A 2 -5.14 -18.55 -13.50
CA PRO A 2 -3.84 -19.16 -13.75
C PRO A 2 -3.30 -19.84 -12.48
N ALA A 3 -2.53 -20.92 -12.65
CA ALA A 3 -1.94 -21.64 -11.52
C ALA A 3 -0.96 -20.77 -10.71
N ARG A 4 -0.33 -19.80 -11.38
CA ARG A 4 0.55 -18.77 -10.78
C ARG A 4 0.29 -17.42 -11.41
N ALA A 5 0.41 -16.33 -10.64
CA ALA A 5 0.16 -14.98 -11.10
C ALA A 5 1.14 -13.97 -10.47
N LEU A 6 1.26 -12.80 -11.10
CA LEU A 6 1.84 -11.62 -10.47
C LEU A 6 0.81 -11.04 -9.50
N TRP A 7 1.19 -10.85 -8.26
CA TRP A 7 0.33 -10.29 -7.25
C TRP A 7 0.76 -8.86 -6.95
N LEU A 8 -0.20 -7.94 -7.02
CA LEU A 8 0.00 -6.55 -6.66
C LEU A 8 -1.02 -6.17 -5.59
N GLY A 9 -0.55 -5.58 -4.51
CA GLY A 9 -1.38 -5.05 -3.44
C GLY A 9 -1.01 -3.62 -3.08
N TRP A 10 -2.01 -2.75 -2.99
CA TRP A 10 -1.87 -1.38 -2.54
C TRP A 10 -2.27 -1.26 -1.07
N SER A 11 -1.45 -0.54 -0.26
CA SER A 11 -1.76 -0.22 1.13
C SER A 11 -2.14 -1.49 1.94
N LEU A 12 -3.32 -1.54 2.55
CA LEU A 12 -3.87 -2.74 3.21
C LEU A 12 -3.84 -3.98 2.29
N GLY A 13 -4.13 -3.79 0.99
CA GLY A 13 -4.05 -4.87 0.00
C GLY A 13 -2.65 -5.47 -0.13
N GLY A 14 -1.60 -4.69 0.11
CA GLY A 14 -0.22 -5.17 0.16
C GLY A 14 0.05 -6.10 1.35
N LEU A 15 -0.50 -5.79 2.55
CA LEU A 15 -0.43 -6.71 3.70
C LEU A 15 -1.15 -8.02 3.41
N VAL A 16 -2.36 -7.96 2.83
CA VAL A 16 -3.13 -9.15 2.45
C VAL A 16 -2.36 -9.98 1.43
N ALA A 17 -1.81 -9.34 0.39
CA ALA A 17 -1.03 -10.02 -0.63
C ALA A 17 0.24 -10.67 -0.05
N LEU A 18 0.94 -9.98 0.85
CA LEU A 18 2.11 -10.52 1.56
C LEU A 18 1.74 -11.74 2.41
N LYS A 19 0.68 -11.65 3.21
CA LYS A 19 0.20 -12.77 4.03
C LYS A 19 -0.12 -13.98 3.17
N LEU A 20 -0.91 -13.80 2.11
CA LEU A 20 -1.29 -14.89 1.22
C LEU A 20 -0.08 -15.45 0.44
N ALA A 21 0.87 -14.58 0.01
CA ALA A 21 2.10 -15.03 -0.64
C ALA A 21 2.98 -15.87 0.29
N SER A 22 3.01 -15.55 1.59
CA SER A 22 3.73 -16.36 2.58
C SER A 22 3.10 -17.73 2.83
N GLU A 23 1.76 -17.84 2.72
CA GLU A 23 1.02 -19.09 2.90
C GLU A 23 0.95 -19.95 1.63
N ARG A 24 0.99 -19.31 0.45
CA ARG A 24 0.80 -19.96 -0.85
C ARG A 24 1.86 -19.53 -1.89
N PRO A 25 3.15 -19.62 -1.59
CA PRO A 25 4.21 -19.12 -2.47
C PRO A 25 4.20 -19.78 -3.86
N GLN A 26 3.70 -21.01 -3.95
CA GLN A 26 3.57 -21.74 -5.22
C GLN A 26 2.55 -21.11 -6.20
N GLN A 27 1.66 -20.22 -5.74
CA GLN A 27 0.68 -19.52 -6.58
C GLN A 27 1.16 -18.13 -7.02
N VAL A 28 2.33 -17.68 -6.53
CA VAL A 28 2.83 -16.31 -6.73
C VAL A 28 4.08 -16.34 -7.58
N LEU A 29 4.06 -15.64 -8.72
CA LEU A 29 5.24 -15.42 -9.55
C LEU A 29 6.13 -14.31 -8.97
N SER A 30 5.50 -13.21 -8.56
CA SER A 30 6.12 -12.07 -7.91
C SER A 30 5.11 -11.33 -7.06
N LEU A 31 5.58 -10.73 -5.96
CA LEU A 31 4.79 -9.84 -5.11
C LEU A 31 5.21 -8.39 -5.34
N THR A 32 4.25 -7.54 -5.71
CA THR A 32 4.44 -6.09 -5.75
C THR A 32 3.63 -5.43 -4.64
N MET A 33 4.28 -4.69 -3.77
CA MET A 33 3.66 -3.90 -2.71
C MET A 33 3.73 -2.42 -3.07
N VAL A 34 2.59 -1.76 -3.19
CA VAL A 34 2.47 -0.33 -3.56
C VAL A 34 2.01 0.45 -2.33
N ALA A 35 2.77 1.46 -1.93
CA ALA A 35 2.46 2.26 -0.74
C ALA A 35 2.06 1.36 0.44
N SER A 36 2.83 0.30 0.68
CA SER A 36 2.56 -0.73 1.68
C SER A 36 3.84 -1.20 2.35
N THR A 37 3.69 -1.73 3.55
CA THR A 37 4.78 -2.16 4.42
C THR A 37 4.36 -3.40 5.20
N PRO A 38 5.28 -4.27 5.64
CA PRO A 38 4.91 -5.43 6.46
C PRO A 38 4.38 -5.06 7.84
N LYS A 39 4.61 -3.82 8.31
CA LYS A 39 4.09 -3.28 9.55
C LYS A 39 3.88 -1.78 9.39
N PHE A 40 2.65 -1.31 9.58
CA PHE A 40 2.29 0.11 9.41
C PHE A 40 2.58 0.96 10.63
N VAL A 41 2.50 0.39 11.83
CA VAL A 41 2.73 1.10 13.10
C VAL A 41 4.21 1.12 13.45
N ALA A 42 4.71 2.30 13.83
CA ALA A 42 6.07 2.46 14.31
C ALA A 42 6.31 1.66 15.59
N GLU A 43 7.46 0.99 15.68
CA GLU A 43 7.87 0.22 16.84
C GLU A 43 9.38 0.14 16.95
N GLY A 44 9.94 0.66 18.03
CA GLY A 44 11.39 0.75 18.20
C GLY A 44 12.03 1.51 17.04
N GLU A 45 12.95 0.87 16.32
CA GLU A 45 13.59 1.44 15.12
C GLU A 45 12.79 1.19 13.82
N TRP A 46 11.64 0.52 13.89
CA TRP A 46 10.81 0.31 12.70
C TRP A 46 10.00 1.56 12.40
N PRO A 47 10.15 2.15 11.20
CA PRO A 47 9.40 3.32 10.80
C PRO A 47 7.94 2.98 10.51
N GLY A 48 7.07 3.94 10.77
CA GLY A 48 5.63 3.81 10.53
C GLY A 48 4.88 4.99 11.09
N VAL A 49 3.57 4.89 11.15
CA VAL A 49 2.70 5.88 11.80
C VAL A 49 2.46 5.52 13.27
N ASP A 50 2.08 6.52 14.07
CA ASP A 50 1.63 6.30 15.44
C ASP A 50 0.32 5.48 15.44
N ALA A 51 0.23 4.45 16.27
CA ALA A 51 -0.97 3.62 16.41
C ALA A 51 -2.23 4.44 16.68
N ARG A 52 -2.10 5.55 17.42
CA ARG A 52 -3.19 6.49 17.70
C ARG A 52 -3.82 7.10 16.45
N LEU A 53 -3.15 7.08 15.30
CA LEU A 53 -3.76 7.51 14.04
C LEU A 53 -4.96 6.60 13.69
N PHE A 54 -4.77 5.29 13.77
CA PHE A 54 -5.83 4.32 13.48
C PHE A 54 -6.91 4.33 14.56
N ASP A 55 -6.53 4.45 15.85
CA ASP A 55 -7.48 4.55 16.96
C ASP A 55 -8.42 5.74 16.78
N ARG A 56 -7.91 6.92 16.43
CA ARG A 56 -8.72 8.12 16.17
C ARG A 56 -9.69 7.93 15.00
N PHE A 57 -9.26 7.25 13.94
CA PHE A 57 -10.17 6.95 12.83
C PHE A 57 -11.27 5.98 13.29
N MET A 58 -10.96 4.99 14.12
CA MET A 58 -11.95 4.05 14.65
C MET A 58 -12.95 4.72 15.60
N GLU A 59 -12.51 5.65 16.46
CA GLU A 59 -13.36 6.39 17.39
C GLU A 59 -14.42 7.24 16.70
N VAL A 60 -14.03 8.00 15.67
CA VAL A 60 -14.98 8.90 14.97
C VAL A 60 -15.78 8.20 13.87
N PHE A 61 -15.46 6.96 13.60
CA PHE A 61 -16.06 6.21 12.49
C PHE A 61 -17.55 5.92 12.70
N ASP A 62 -17.99 5.73 13.94
CA ASP A 62 -19.40 5.46 14.27
C ASP A 62 -20.30 6.68 14.15
N GLU A 63 -19.72 7.85 14.34
CA GLU A 63 -20.48 9.11 14.32
C GLU A 63 -20.64 9.64 12.88
N ASP A 64 -19.60 9.47 12.04
CA ASP A 64 -19.57 10.02 10.68
C ASP A 64 -18.70 9.13 9.76
N VAL A 65 -19.28 8.08 9.22
CA VAL A 65 -18.61 7.13 8.32
C VAL A 65 -18.07 7.84 7.07
N GLU A 66 -18.91 8.61 6.40
CA GLU A 66 -18.58 9.27 5.13
C GLU A 66 -17.51 10.35 5.32
N GLY A 67 -17.68 11.24 6.27
CA GLY A 67 -16.69 12.29 6.56
C GLY A 67 -15.35 11.70 7.04
N THR A 68 -15.38 10.60 7.77
CA THR A 68 -14.16 9.90 8.20
C THR A 68 -13.42 9.28 7.01
N LEU A 69 -14.14 8.66 6.07
CA LEU A 69 -13.56 8.17 4.83
C LEU A 69 -12.95 9.30 4.00
N ILE A 70 -13.65 10.41 3.86
CA ILE A 70 -13.15 11.57 3.12
C ILE A 70 -11.89 12.13 3.77
N ARG A 71 -11.83 12.22 5.10
CA ARG A 71 -10.61 12.62 5.83
C ARG A 71 -9.46 11.63 5.63
N PHE A 72 -9.76 10.34 5.62
CA PHE A 72 -8.76 9.30 5.33
C PHE A 72 -8.24 9.40 3.89
N LEU A 73 -9.12 9.60 2.89
CA LEU A 73 -8.71 9.84 1.50
C LEU A 73 -7.85 11.10 1.37
N ALA A 74 -8.21 12.17 2.07
CA ALA A 74 -7.40 13.40 2.06
C ALA A 74 -6.01 13.19 2.68
N LEU A 75 -5.89 12.37 3.73
CA LEU A 75 -4.60 11.98 4.31
C LEU A 75 -3.74 11.20 3.30
N ASN A 76 -4.35 10.32 2.51
CA ASN A 76 -3.65 9.56 1.46
C ASN A 76 -3.07 10.44 0.34
N CYS A 77 -3.63 11.63 0.12
CA CYS A 77 -3.18 12.55 -0.93
C CYS A 77 -2.35 13.72 -0.38
N LYS A 78 -2.22 13.82 0.94
CA LYS A 78 -1.56 14.95 1.60
C LYS A 78 -0.12 15.12 1.10
N ASP A 79 0.30 16.38 0.98
CA ASP A 79 1.65 16.81 0.58
C ASP A 79 2.05 16.50 -0.89
N ALA A 80 1.19 15.88 -1.69
CA ALA A 80 1.38 15.80 -3.14
C ALA A 80 0.96 17.12 -3.83
N ASN A 81 1.59 17.45 -4.94
CA ASN A 81 1.24 18.63 -5.74
C ASN A 81 -0.19 18.57 -6.33
N THR A 82 -0.76 17.37 -6.43
CA THR A 82 -2.05 17.05 -7.03
C THR A 82 -3.18 16.83 -6.03
N VAL A 83 -2.98 17.15 -4.73
CA VAL A 83 -3.90 16.83 -3.60
C VAL A 83 -5.38 17.04 -3.93
N ARG A 84 -5.75 18.20 -4.48
CA ARG A 84 -7.16 18.52 -4.74
C ARG A 84 -7.78 17.62 -5.81
N ASP A 85 -7.05 17.37 -6.88
CA ASP A 85 -7.51 16.53 -7.99
C ASP A 85 -7.54 15.06 -7.59
N ASP A 86 -6.56 14.59 -6.83
CA ASP A 86 -6.50 13.21 -6.36
C ASP A 86 -7.63 12.91 -5.38
N VAL A 87 -7.89 13.80 -4.42
CA VAL A 87 -9.03 13.68 -3.50
C VAL A 87 -10.35 13.67 -4.26
N ARG A 88 -10.51 14.53 -5.28
CA ARG A 88 -11.70 14.54 -6.11
C ARG A 88 -11.90 13.22 -6.85
N LYS A 89 -10.87 12.71 -7.53
CA LYS A 89 -10.91 11.42 -8.24
C LYS A 89 -11.24 10.25 -7.31
N LEU A 90 -10.60 10.20 -6.14
CA LEU A 90 -10.87 9.15 -5.15
C LEU A 90 -12.29 9.21 -4.59
N LYS A 91 -12.86 10.41 -4.38
CA LYS A 91 -14.26 10.58 -4.01
C LYS A 91 -15.21 10.09 -5.10
N GLU A 92 -14.94 10.44 -6.36
CA GLU A 92 -15.75 9.98 -7.49
C GLU A 92 -15.77 8.44 -7.56
N ILE A 93 -14.61 7.81 -7.39
CA ILE A 93 -14.51 6.34 -7.34
C ILE A 93 -15.28 5.77 -6.14
N LEU A 94 -15.12 6.36 -4.95
CA LEU A 94 -15.82 5.93 -3.74
C LEU A 94 -17.34 5.96 -3.93
N TYR A 95 -17.88 7.05 -4.48
CA TYR A 95 -19.32 7.18 -4.71
C TYR A 95 -19.81 6.26 -5.81
N PHE A 96 -19.02 6.06 -6.86
CA PHE A 96 -19.35 5.12 -7.94
C PHE A 96 -19.41 3.67 -7.45
N CYS A 97 -18.46 3.25 -6.59
CA CYS A 97 -18.40 1.89 -6.04
C CYS A 97 -19.37 1.67 -4.86
N GLY A 98 -19.90 2.74 -4.29
CA GLY A 98 -20.67 2.72 -3.05
C GLY A 98 -19.79 2.73 -1.80
N LEU A 99 -20.37 3.20 -0.69
CA LEU A 99 -19.66 3.25 0.60
C LEU A 99 -19.42 1.83 1.12
N PRO A 100 -18.21 1.54 1.58
CA PRO A 100 -17.91 0.24 2.18
C PRO A 100 -18.66 0.07 3.51
N ALA A 101 -18.97 -1.18 3.84
CA ALA A 101 -19.64 -1.48 5.11
C ALA A 101 -18.78 -1.03 6.31
N PRO A 102 -19.35 -0.40 7.34
CA PRO A 102 -18.61 0.07 8.52
C PRO A 102 -17.76 -1.03 9.18
N ARG A 103 -18.29 -2.26 9.24
CA ARG A 103 -17.55 -3.42 9.75
C ARG A 103 -16.28 -3.73 8.95
N ALA A 104 -16.32 -3.62 7.63
CA ALA A 104 -15.16 -3.88 6.77
C ALA A 104 -14.06 -2.82 6.99
N LEU A 105 -14.47 -1.56 7.15
CA LEU A 105 -13.54 -0.46 7.42
C LEU A 105 -12.86 -0.59 8.78
N ARG A 106 -13.61 -0.91 9.83
CA ARG A 106 -13.04 -1.17 11.16
C ARG A 106 -12.09 -2.36 11.13
N GLY A 107 -12.48 -3.45 10.47
CA GLY A 107 -11.60 -4.60 10.30
C GLY A 107 -10.31 -4.25 9.56
N GLY A 108 -10.41 -3.44 8.51
CA GLY A 108 -9.25 -2.94 7.77
C GLY A 108 -8.31 -2.08 8.61
N LEU A 109 -8.86 -1.13 9.38
CA LEU A 109 -8.07 -0.30 10.30
C LEU A 109 -7.40 -1.13 11.40
N ALA A 110 -8.10 -2.12 11.96
CA ALA A 110 -7.52 -3.04 12.95
C ALA A 110 -6.37 -3.86 12.33
N VAL A 111 -6.53 -4.36 11.11
CA VAL A 111 -5.46 -5.08 10.40
C VAL A 111 -4.24 -4.16 10.18
N LEU A 112 -4.41 -2.91 9.76
CA LEU A 112 -3.31 -1.96 9.59
C LEU A 112 -2.60 -1.66 10.90
N ARG A 113 -3.35 -1.55 12.01
CA ARG A 113 -2.80 -1.25 13.33
C ARG A 113 -2.04 -2.43 13.95
N ASP A 114 -2.61 -3.64 13.85
CA ASP A 114 -2.19 -4.77 14.67
C ASP A 114 -1.29 -5.78 13.94
N THR A 115 -1.20 -5.70 12.59
CA THR A 115 -0.48 -6.69 11.81
C THR A 115 1.03 -6.41 11.76
N ASP A 116 1.81 -7.46 12.01
CA ASP A 116 3.25 -7.48 11.82
C ASP A 116 3.65 -8.71 10.97
N LEU A 117 4.08 -8.46 9.75
CA LEU A 117 4.51 -9.48 8.78
C LEU A 117 5.99 -9.32 8.39
N ARG A 118 6.81 -8.70 9.23
CA ARG A 118 8.23 -8.49 8.96
C ARG A 118 8.99 -9.81 8.78
N GLU A 119 8.71 -10.78 9.62
CA GLU A 119 9.31 -12.13 9.53
C GLU A 119 8.87 -12.85 8.26
N GLN A 120 7.58 -12.77 7.90
CA GLN A 120 7.04 -13.37 6.68
C GLN A 120 7.66 -12.75 5.43
N LEU A 121 7.82 -11.43 5.40
CA LEU A 121 8.48 -10.74 4.30
C LEU A 121 9.96 -11.19 4.17
N ALA A 122 10.68 -11.29 5.29
CA ALA A 122 12.08 -11.72 5.30
C ALA A 122 12.24 -13.18 4.83
N ALA A 123 11.29 -14.04 5.17
CA ALA A 123 11.30 -15.45 4.81
C ALA A 123 10.91 -15.74 3.35
N LEU A 124 10.26 -14.79 2.66
CA LEU A 124 9.87 -14.98 1.26
C LEU A 124 11.10 -15.04 0.35
N THR A 125 11.13 -16.01 -0.56
CA THR A 125 12.20 -16.21 -1.55
C THR A 125 11.81 -15.78 -2.97
N LEU A 126 10.51 -15.50 -3.22
CA LEU A 126 10.03 -15.07 -4.53
C LEU A 126 10.44 -13.62 -4.84
N PRO A 127 10.49 -13.22 -6.13
CA PRO A 127 10.76 -11.83 -6.53
C PRO A 127 9.78 -10.84 -5.91
N ARG A 128 10.29 -9.73 -5.38
CA ARG A 128 9.50 -8.71 -4.67
C ARG A 128 9.89 -7.32 -5.15
N LEU A 129 8.87 -6.53 -5.50
CA LEU A 129 8.98 -5.11 -5.84
C LEU A 129 8.21 -4.28 -4.83
N MET A 130 8.80 -3.21 -4.36
CA MET A 130 8.15 -2.23 -3.47
C MET A 130 8.17 -0.86 -4.11
N LEU A 131 7.00 -0.25 -4.26
CA LEU A 131 6.82 1.07 -4.84
C LEU A 131 6.26 2.01 -3.76
N PHE A 132 6.94 3.13 -3.54
CA PHE A 132 6.57 4.13 -2.53
C PHE A 132 6.39 5.50 -3.17
N GLY A 133 5.56 6.34 -2.58
CA GLY A 133 5.52 7.77 -2.83
C GLY A 133 6.47 8.53 -1.91
N GLU A 134 7.16 9.54 -2.43
CA GLU A 134 8.09 10.35 -1.66
C GLU A 134 7.41 11.10 -0.50
N HIS A 135 6.16 11.51 -0.72
CA HIS A 135 5.34 12.28 0.24
C HIS A 135 4.26 11.44 0.93
N ASP A 136 4.47 10.12 1.01
CA ASP A 136 3.53 9.23 1.68
C ASP A 136 3.57 9.45 3.19
N ASN A 137 2.42 9.88 3.76
CA ASN A 137 2.27 10.14 5.19
C ASN A 137 1.79 8.91 5.99
N ILE A 138 1.43 7.83 5.29
CA ILE A 138 0.99 6.57 5.90
C ILE A 138 2.14 5.56 5.91
N VAL A 139 2.89 5.49 4.82
CA VAL A 139 4.12 4.69 4.73
C VAL A 139 5.30 5.65 4.46
N PRO A 140 5.93 6.19 5.50
CA PRO A 140 6.98 7.20 5.36
C PRO A 140 8.16 6.72 4.50
N LYS A 141 8.78 7.61 3.74
CA LYS A 141 9.93 7.32 2.86
C LYS A 141 11.05 6.56 3.57
N VAL A 142 11.29 6.82 4.84
CA VAL A 142 12.30 6.09 5.63
C VAL A 142 12.02 4.57 5.69
N THR A 143 10.77 4.15 5.47
CA THR A 143 10.43 2.72 5.32
C THR A 143 11.01 2.15 4.03
N ALA A 144 10.97 2.92 2.94
CA ALA A 144 11.60 2.54 1.67
C ALA A 144 13.10 2.38 1.83
N ASP A 145 13.78 3.32 2.50
CA ASP A 145 15.21 3.28 2.76
C ASP A 145 15.61 2.02 3.57
N LYS A 146 14.80 1.67 4.58
CA LYS A 146 15.04 0.47 5.40
C LYS A 146 14.85 -0.83 4.61
N LEU A 147 13.89 -0.88 3.71
CA LEU A 147 13.59 -2.06 2.90
C LEU A 147 14.52 -2.21 1.68
N ALA A 148 15.11 -1.13 1.19
CA ALA A 148 16.01 -1.13 0.04
C ALA A 148 17.27 -1.99 0.25
N ALA A 149 17.65 -2.25 1.48
CA ALA A 149 18.80 -3.13 1.80
C ALA A 149 18.58 -4.59 1.36
N CYS A 150 17.31 -5.05 1.24
CA CYS A 150 16.97 -6.45 1.01
C CYS A 150 15.98 -6.67 -0.15
N HIS A 151 15.45 -5.60 -0.76
CA HIS A 151 14.39 -5.69 -1.76
C HIS A 151 14.62 -4.72 -2.92
N GLU A 152 14.02 -5.02 -4.10
CA GLU A 152 13.90 -4.02 -5.17
C GLU A 152 12.89 -2.97 -4.73
N VAL A 153 13.37 -1.75 -4.50
CA VAL A 153 12.57 -0.62 -4.03
C VAL A 153 12.68 0.53 -5.01
N GLN A 154 11.55 1.17 -5.29
CA GLN A 154 11.49 2.40 -6.07
C GLN A 154 10.63 3.43 -5.33
N VAL A 155 11.09 4.69 -5.33
CA VAL A 155 10.37 5.82 -4.76
C VAL A 155 10.01 6.78 -5.88
N LEU A 156 8.72 7.08 -6.02
CA LEU A 156 8.22 8.04 -7.00
C LEU A 156 8.24 9.44 -6.38
N SER A 157 8.89 10.39 -7.09
CA SER A 157 8.97 11.78 -6.65
C SER A 157 7.64 12.50 -6.78
N ASP A 158 7.37 13.45 -5.88
CA ASP A 158 6.16 14.28 -5.85
C ASP A 158 4.84 13.48 -5.76
N VAL A 159 4.88 12.28 -5.21
CA VAL A 159 3.73 11.37 -5.08
C VAL A 159 3.50 11.03 -3.61
N SER A 160 2.24 10.99 -3.21
CA SER A 160 1.81 10.54 -1.89
C SER A 160 1.41 9.05 -1.91
N HIS A 161 0.38 8.65 -1.15
CA HIS A 161 -0.01 7.25 -0.93
C HIS A 161 -0.72 6.58 -2.13
N VAL A 162 -1.11 7.35 -3.16
CA VAL A 162 -1.91 6.88 -4.32
C VAL A 162 -1.22 7.13 -5.67
N PRO A 163 -0.03 6.55 -5.89
CA PRO A 163 0.80 6.85 -7.07
C PRO A 163 0.09 6.62 -8.40
N PHE A 164 -0.74 5.60 -8.51
CA PHE A 164 -1.49 5.24 -9.72
C PHE A 164 -2.65 6.19 -10.02
N VAL A 165 -3.04 7.06 -9.09
CA VAL A 165 -4.02 8.14 -9.27
C VAL A 165 -3.34 9.46 -9.59
N SER A 166 -2.27 9.78 -8.83
CA SER A 166 -1.54 11.05 -8.93
C SER A 166 -0.72 11.13 -10.21
N GLN A 167 0.04 10.08 -10.52
CA GLN A 167 0.97 10.02 -11.66
C GLN A 167 0.92 8.63 -12.33
N PRO A 168 -0.16 8.27 -13.04
CA PRO A 168 -0.36 6.92 -13.57
C PRO A 168 0.74 6.46 -14.53
N GLU A 169 1.26 7.37 -15.37
CA GLU A 169 2.32 7.04 -16.32
C GLU A 169 3.65 6.76 -15.60
N SER A 170 4.05 7.61 -14.67
CA SER A 170 5.26 7.42 -13.86
C SER A 170 5.16 6.14 -13.02
N PHE A 171 3.99 5.86 -12.45
CA PHE A 171 3.72 4.63 -11.72
C PHE A 171 3.87 3.39 -12.61
N LEU A 172 3.28 3.39 -13.81
CA LEU A 172 3.38 2.28 -14.74
C LEU A 172 4.82 2.05 -15.20
N LEU A 173 5.57 3.12 -15.50
CA LEU A 173 6.98 3.02 -15.84
C LEU A 173 7.81 2.41 -14.71
N ALA A 174 7.63 2.86 -13.48
CA ALA A 174 8.33 2.33 -12.31
C ALA A 174 8.00 0.84 -12.09
N LEU A 175 6.73 0.46 -12.23
CA LEU A 175 6.28 -0.92 -12.11
C LEU A 175 6.95 -1.83 -13.15
N LEU A 176 6.94 -1.43 -14.41
CA LEU A 176 7.54 -2.21 -15.51
C LEU A 176 9.06 -2.29 -15.39
N GLN A 177 9.72 -1.21 -14.99
CA GLN A 177 11.16 -1.19 -14.74
C GLN A 177 11.54 -2.12 -13.58
N GLY A 178 10.79 -2.07 -12.48
CA GLY A 178 11.01 -2.95 -11.34
C GLY A 178 10.84 -4.42 -11.69
N TRP A 179 9.79 -4.77 -12.43
CA TRP A 179 9.60 -6.14 -12.90
C TRP A 179 10.73 -6.61 -13.83
N ARG A 180 11.19 -5.77 -14.76
CA ARG A 180 12.34 -6.11 -15.61
C ARG A 180 13.60 -6.39 -14.82
N LYS A 181 13.91 -5.59 -13.80
CA LYS A 181 15.04 -5.82 -12.91
C LYS A 181 14.96 -7.16 -12.16
N LEU A 182 13.75 -7.60 -11.86
CA LEU A 182 13.46 -8.89 -11.22
C LEU A 182 13.41 -10.06 -12.23
N GLY A 183 13.69 -9.82 -13.52
CA GLY A 183 13.64 -10.85 -14.57
C GLY A 183 12.21 -11.23 -15.00
N ILE A 184 11.22 -10.41 -14.66
CA ILE A 184 9.82 -10.63 -15.05
C ILE A 184 9.57 -9.93 -16.39
N THR A 185 9.22 -10.70 -17.41
CA THR A 185 8.87 -10.21 -18.74
C THR A 185 7.39 -10.46 -19.04
N THR A 186 6.87 -9.78 -20.06
CA THR A 186 5.49 -10.00 -20.53
C THR A 186 5.23 -11.44 -21.02
N GLU A 187 6.29 -12.18 -21.35
CA GLU A 187 6.20 -13.61 -21.72
C GLU A 187 6.08 -14.53 -20.49
N SER A 188 6.29 -13.99 -19.30
CA SER A 188 6.22 -14.73 -18.02
C SER A 188 4.79 -14.77 -17.45
N VAL A 189 3.80 -14.14 -18.13
CA VAL A 189 2.43 -13.96 -17.62
C VAL A 189 1.41 -14.73 -18.44
#